data_5044adbb4199d2d8b0fb68ee1cc34aef
#
_entry.id   5044adbb4199d2d8b0fb68ee1cc34aef
#
_cell.length_a   1.000
_cell.length_b   1.000
_cell.length_c   1.000
_cell.angle_alpha   90.00
_cell.angle_beta   90.00
_cell.angle_gamma   90.00
#
_symmetry.space_group_name_H-M   'P 1'
#
loop_
_entity.id
_entity.type
_entity.pdbx_description
1 polymer ?
#
loop_
_entity_poly.entity_id
_entity_poly.type
_entity_poly.pdbx_seq_one_letter_code
_entity_poly.pdbx_strand_id
1 'polypeptide(L)'
;MQYRTLAKLNSTYVEGLIPYINPKTKRIHSSFHQTITATGRISSTEPNLQNIPTRAELGKQIRKAFKPAEGNIYIDADYSQVELRVLAHISQDENMIHAFNHGEDIHKQAASKVLGIPIEEVTKEQRSSAKAVNFGIVYGISDFGLANQLGVSNKQAKEYINQYLEKYQGIKHFMDDIVESAKAKGYVETLFGRRRYIPEIKSSNYMVRQFGNRVAMNTPIQGTAADIMKIAMINVNKALKEKHIN
;
A
#
# COMPACT_ATOMS: atom_id res chain seq x y z
N MET A 1 20.49 -16.61 -6.45
CA MET A 1 19.28 -15.96 -5.88
C MET A 1 18.43 -16.88 -5.00
N GLN A 2 18.08 -18.06 -5.44
CA GLN A 2 17.22 -19.01 -4.70
C GLN A 2 17.74 -19.36 -3.29
N TYR A 3 19.04 -19.66 -3.13
CA TYR A 3 19.63 -20.00 -1.84
C TYR A 3 19.40 -18.88 -0.77
N ARG A 4 19.66 -17.62 -1.12
CA ARG A 4 19.46 -16.50 -0.18
C ARG A 4 17.99 -16.35 0.24
N THR A 5 17.06 -16.58 -0.67
CA THR A 5 15.63 -16.53 -0.39
C THR A 5 15.23 -17.67 0.56
N LEU A 6 15.67 -18.89 0.29
CA LEU A 6 15.41 -20.05 1.14
C LEU A 6 16.04 -19.91 2.53
N ALA A 7 17.30 -19.51 2.60
CA ALA A 7 17.99 -19.25 3.87
C ALA A 7 17.27 -18.20 4.70
N LYS A 8 16.81 -17.10 4.08
CA LYS A 8 16.03 -16.05 4.77
C LYS A 8 14.67 -16.58 5.24
N LEU A 9 13.97 -17.37 4.43
CA LEU A 9 12.69 -17.97 4.83
C LEU A 9 12.87 -18.90 6.03
N ASN A 10 13.88 -19.77 5.99
CA ASN A 10 14.16 -20.69 7.09
C ASN A 10 14.52 -19.94 8.38
N SER A 11 15.52 -19.05 8.31
CA SER A 11 16.00 -18.32 9.49
C SER A 11 14.97 -17.36 10.10
N THR A 12 14.07 -16.78 9.28
CA THR A 12 13.09 -15.78 9.78
C THR A 12 11.77 -16.42 10.18
N TYR A 13 11.26 -17.38 9.41
CA TYR A 13 9.87 -17.87 9.57
C TYR A 13 9.76 -19.34 9.98
N VAL A 14 10.84 -20.12 9.91
CA VAL A 14 10.87 -21.48 10.43
C VAL A 14 11.58 -21.49 11.78
N GLU A 15 12.90 -21.35 11.79
CA GLU A 15 13.69 -21.36 13.03
C GLU A 15 13.45 -20.06 13.86
N GLY A 16 13.31 -18.93 13.19
CA GLY A 16 13.15 -17.62 13.84
C GLY A 16 11.85 -17.44 14.60
N LEU A 17 10.79 -18.22 14.34
CA LEU A 17 9.54 -18.15 15.09
C LEU A 17 9.52 -19.04 16.34
N ILE A 18 10.34 -20.08 16.40
CA ILE A 18 10.38 -21.04 17.51
C ILE A 18 10.62 -20.35 18.87
N PRO A 19 11.58 -19.39 18.99
CA PRO A 19 11.84 -18.70 20.27
C PRO A 19 10.67 -17.87 20.78
N TYR A 20 9.75 -17.49 19.92
CA TYR A 20 8.57 -16.69 20.29
C TYR A 20 7.37 -17.51 20.73
N ILE A 21 7.48 -18.83 20.72
CA ILE A 21 6.41 -19.71 21.23
C ILE A 21 6.37 -19.60 22.74
N ASN A 22 5.30 -19.04 23.26
CA ASN A 22 5.09 -18.90 24.71
C ASN A 22 4.95 -20.31 25.34
N PRO A 23 5.77 -20.68 26.37
CA PRO A 23 5.76 -22.00 26.93
C PRO A 23 4.44 -22.38 27.65
N LYS A 24 3.69 -21.37 28.12
CA LYS A 24 2.41 -21.58 28.81
C LYS A 24 1.25 -21.74 27.84
N THR A 25 1.12 -20.81 26.88
CA THR A 25 -0.01 -20.79 25.92
C THR A 25 0.23 -21.67 24.69
N LYS A 26 1.48 -22.07 24.42
CA LYS A 26 1.91 -22.78 23.19
C LYS A 26 1.61 -22.00 21.91
N ARG A 27 1.50 -20.66 22.01
CA ARG A 27 1.15 -19.74 20.93
C ARG A 27 2.20 -18.64 20.80
N ILE A 28 2.21 -17.98 19.66
CA ILE A 28 3.02 -16.79 19.39
C ILE A 28 2.14 -15.56 19.66
N HIS A 29 2.67 -14.63 20.45
CA HIS A 29 2.03 -13.37 20.80
C HIS A 29 2.91 -12.23 20.33
N SER A 30 2.56 -11.64 19.16
CA SER A 30 3.28 -10.51 18.59
C SER A 30 2.88 -9.20 19.24
N SER A 31 3.82 -8.27 19.32
CA SER A 31 3.55 -6.89 19.74
C SER A 31 3.14 -6.03 18.55
N PHE A 32 1.98 -5.35 18.67
CA PHE A 32 1.47 -4.43 17.64
C PHE A 32 1.57 -2.98 18.12
N HIS A 33 2.24 -2.14 17.32
CA HIS A 33 2.48 -0.74 17.67
C HIS A 33 1.63 0.18 16.81
N GLN A 34 0.90 1.10 17.45
CA GLN A 34 0.00 2.04 16.77
C GLN A 34 0.64 3.38 16.45
N THR A 35 1.81 3.69 17.03
CA THR A 35 2.44 5.03 17.01
C THR A 35 3.82 5.07 16.37
N ILE A 36 4.36 3.94 15.91
CA ILE A 36 5.71 3.87 15.36
C ILE A 36 5.77 4.40 13.92
N THR A 37 4.79 4.04 13.09
CA THR A 37 4.84 4.42 11.67
C THR A 37 4.36 5.86 11.48
N ALA A 38 5.09 6.63 10.67
CA ALA A 38 4.74 8.02 10.37
C ALA A 38 3.43 8.17 9.58
N THR A 39 2.94 7.11 8.93
CA THR A 39 1.67 7.10 8.19
C THR A 39 0.48 6.65 9.02
N GLY A 40 0.69 6.26 10.29
CA GLY A 40 -0.38 5.76 11.16
C GLY A 40 -0.75 4.29 10.95
N ARG A 41 -0.05 3.57 10.04
CA ARG A 41 -0.19 2.11 9.94
C ARG A 41 0.25 1.44 11.24
N ILE A 42 -0.31 0.29 11.54
CA ILE A 42 0.16 -0.57 12.65
C ILE A 42 1.43 -1.28 12.18
N SER A 43 2.43 -1.38 13.04
CA SER A 43 3.59 -2.23 12.84
C SER A 43 3.59 -3.42 13.81
N SER A 44 4.29 -4.49 13.46
CA SER A 44 4.37 -5.73 14.24
C SER A 44 5.82 -6.08 14.52
N THR A 45 6.11 -6.44 15.79
CA THR A 45 7.46 -6.88 16.24
C THR A 45 7.33 -8.06 17.20
N GLU A 46 8.40 -8.79 17.37
CA GLU A 46 8.56 -9.87 18.35
C GLU A 46 7.49 -10.99 18.28
N PRO A 47 7.30 -11.62 17.12
CA PRO A 47 7.91 -11.43 15.83
C PRO A 47 7.14 -10.49 14.91
N ASN A 48 7.76 -10.04 13.79
CA ASN A 48 7.03 -9.32 12.75
C ASN A 48 6.19 -10.29 11.91
N LEU A 49 4.89 -10.35 12.15
CA LEU A 49 3.95 -11.22 11.42
C LEU A 49 3.43 -10.59 10.12
N GLN A 50 3.66 -9.28 9.88
CA GLN A 50 3.16 -8.58 8.68
C GLN A 50 3.98 -8.88 7.42
N ASN A 51 5.18 -9.45 7.56
CA ASN A 51 6.09 -9.74 6.45
C ASN A 51 6.13 -11.21 6.04
N ILE A 52 5.19 -12.03 6.51
CA ILE A 52 5.09 -13.43 6.09
C ILE A 52 4.82 -13.48 4.59
N PRO A 53 5.65 -14.19 3.79
CA PRO A 53 5.51 -14.20 2.34
C PRO A 53 4.17 -14.78 1.89
N THR A 54 3.54 -14.13 0.89
CA THR A 54 2.24 -14.54 0.37
C THR A 54 2.29 -15.05 -1.06
N ARG A 55 3.31 -14.66 -1.84
CA ARG A 55 3.36 -14.93 -3.28
C ARG A 55 4.15 -16.19 -3.64
N ALA A 56 5.22 -16.49 -2.91
CA ALA A 56 6.02 -17.68 -3.17
C ALA A 56 5.34 -18.92 -2.60
N GLU A 57 5.44 -20.06 -3.29
CA GLU A 57 4.81 -21.32 -2.85
C GLU A 57 5.25 -21.75 -1.45
N LEU A 58 6.55 -21.62 -1.15
CA LEU A 58 7.07 -21.86 0.20
C LEU A 58 6.50 -20.91 1.25
N GLY A 59 6.24 -19.65 0.89
CA GLY A 59 5.58 -18.71 1.78
C GLY A 59 4.15 -19.14 2.13
N LYS A 60 3.42 -19.67 1.16
CA LYS A 60 2.10 -20.27 1.40
C LYS A 60 2.16 -21.47 2.35
N GLN A 61 3.20 -22.31 2.24
CA GLN A 61 3.39 -23.44 3.17
C GLN A 61 3.64 -22.95 4.61
N ILE A 62 4.47 -21.92 4.80
CA ILE A 62 4.71 -21.30 6.11
C ILE A 62 3.38 -20.81 6.72
N ARG A 63 2.50 -20.19 5.94
CA ARG A 63 1.21 -19.71 6.42
C ARG A 63 0.30 -20.82 6.92
N LYS A 64 0.41 -22.05 6.42
CA LYS A 64 -0.36 -23.21 6.91
C LYS A 64 -0.03 -23.61 8.35
N ALA A 65 1.15 -23.20 8.85
CA ALA A 65 1.52 -23.45 10.25
C ALA A 65 0.73 -22.59 11.25
N PHE A 66 0.14 -21.48 10.80
CA PHE A 66 -0.68 -20.62 11.64
C PHE A 66 -2.09 -21.18 11.71
N LYS A 67 -2.46 -21.69 12.89
CA LYS A 67 -3.76 -22.31 13.14
C LYS A 67 -4.51 -21.54 14.25
N PRO A 68 -5.85 -21.46 14.18
CA PRO A 68 -6.64 -20.95 15.28
C PRO A 68 -6.52 -21.85 16.50
N ALA A 69 -6.91 -21.37 17.67
CA ALA A 69 -7.07 -22.23 18.84
C ALA A 69 -8.21 -23.24 18.58
N GLU A 70 -8.20 -24.35 19.31
CA GLU A 70 -9.27 -25.35 19.24
C GLU A 70 -10.63 -24.70 19.51
N GLY A 71 -11.63 -25.04 18.72
CA GLY A 71 -12.96 -24.43 18.77
C GLY A 71 -13.09 -23.03 18.15
N ASN A 72 -12.00 -22.45 17.61
CA ASN A 72 -12.02 -21.16 16.94
C ASN A 72 -11.75 -21.29 15.43
N ILE A 73 -12.10 -20.24 14.69
CA ILE A 73 -11.82 -20.11 13.25
C ILE A 73 -11.08 -18.81 12.98
N TYR A 74 -10.32 -18.74 11.89
CA TYR A 74 -9.83 -17.48 11.35
C TYR A 74 -10.89 -16.88 10.43
N ILE A 75 -11.12 -15.57 10.61
CA ILE A 75 -11.87 -14.75 9.68
C ILE A 75 -10.89 -13.74 9.12
N ASP A 76 -10.68 -13.75 7.80
CA ASP A 76 -9.82 -12.81 7.09
C ASP A 76 -10.72 -11.93 6.21
N ALA A 77 -10.62 -10.61 6.39
CA ALA A 77 -11.33 -9.62 5.61
C ALA A 77 -10.38 -8.49 5.22
N ASP A 78 -10.23 -8.25 3.92
CA ASP A 78 -9.35 -7.21 3.38
C ASP A 78 -10.11 -6.21 2.51
N TYR A 79 -9.71 -4.94 2.58
CA TYR A 79 -10.23 -3.92 1.69
C TYR A 79 -9.60 -4.05 0.29
N SER A 80 -10.44 -4.20 -0.72
CA SER A 80 -9.97 -4.19 -2.10
C SER A 80 -9.46 -2.80 -2.49
N GLN A 81 -8.14 -2.68 -2.70
CA GLN A 81 -7.47 -1.51 -3.27
C GLN A 81 -7.77 -0.19 -2.53
N VAL A 82 -7.83 -0.21 -1.21
CA VAL A 82 -8.25 0.94 -0.37
C VAL A 82 -7.47 2.22 -0.69
N GLU A 83 -6.16 2.14 -0.92
CA GLU A 83 -5.32 3.30 -1.22
C GLU A 83 -5.68 3.95 -2.57
N LEU A 84 -5.99 3.15 -3.60
CA LEU A 84 -6.44 3.68 -4.89
C LEU A 84 -7.85 4.26 -4.81
N ARG A 85 -8.72 3.72 -3.97
CA ARG A 85 -10.05 4.30 -3.71
C ARG A 85 -9.94 5.64 -2.97
N VAL A 86 -9.03 5.72 -2.00
CA VAL A 86 -8.71 6.98 -1.31
C VAL A 86 -8.12 8.00 -2.29
N LEU A 87 -7.20 7.59 -3.18
CA LEU A 87 -6.65 8.45 -4.22
C LEU A 87 -7.75 8.98 -5.14
N ALA A 88 -8.63 8.11 -5.64
CA ALA A 88 -9.75 8.50 -6.48
C ALA A 88 -10.64 9.55 -5.79
N HIS A 89 -10.94 9.33 -4.51
CA HIS A 89 -11.76 10.25 -3.71
C HIS A 89 -11.06 11.61 -3.47
N ILE A 90 -9.79 11.62 -3.08
CA ILE A 90 -9.06 12.86 -2.79
C ILE A 90 -8.80 13.66 -4.07
N SER A 91 -8.40 12.99 -5.15
CA SER A 91 -8.09 13.63 -6.43
C SER A 91 -9.32 14.04 -7.22
N GLN A 92 -10.51 13.52 -6.87
CA GLN A 92 -11.75 13.68 -7.63
C GLN A 92 -11.60 13.33 -9.12
N ASP A 93 -10.71 12.36 -9.42
CA ASP A 93 -10.48 11.91 -10.79
C ASP A 93 -11.67 11.10 -11.30
N GLU A 94 -12.38 11.65 -12.29
CA GLU A 94 -13.60 11.07 -12.83
C GLU A 94 -13.39 9.66 -13.41
N ASN A 95 -12.25 9.42 -14.04
CA ASN A 95 -11.94 8.12 -14.63
C ASN A 95 -11.76 7.03 -13.58
N MET A 96 -11.06 7.36 -12.48
CA MET A 96 -10.91 6.42 -11.36
C MET A 96 -12.23 6.20 -10.62
N ILE A 97 -12.98 7.26 -10.36
CA ILE A 97 -14.28 7.18 -9.68
C ILE A 97 -15.24 6.33 -10.50
N HIS A 98 -15.33 6.57 -11.82
CA HIS A 98 -16.15 5.78 -12.72
C HIS A 98 -15.79 4.29 -12.64
N ALA A 99 -14.51 3.95 -12.81
CA ALA A 99 -14.05 2.57 -12.78
C ALA A 99 -14.40 1.85 -11.47
N PHE A 100 -14.22 2.52 -10.33
CA PHE A 100 -14.57 1.92 -9.04
C PHE A 100 -16.08 1.76 -8.82
N ASN A 101 -16.89 2.72 -9.27
CA ASN A 101 -18.35 2.66 -9.13
C ASN A 101 -18.99 1.57 -9.99
N HIS A 102 -18.36 1.23 -11.12
CA HIS A 102 -18.84 0.18 -12.02
C HIS A 102 -18.17 -1.19 -11.79
N GLY A 103 -17.33 -1.32 -10.74
CA GLY A 103 -16.65 -2.58 -10.42
C GLY A 103 -15.62 -3.02 -11.46
N GLU A 104 -15.10 -2.08 -12.25
CA GLU A 104 -14.12 -2.35 -13.31
C GLU A 104 -12.73 -2.64 -12.75
N ASP A 105 -11.91 -3.36 -13.53
CA ASP A 105 -10.50 -3.58 -13.20
C ASP A 105 -9.70 -2.29 -13.46
N ILE A 106 -9.44 -1.52 -12.40
CA ILE A 106 -8.74 -0.23 -12.47
C ILE A 106 -7.37 -0.32 -13.15
N HIS A 107 -6.68 -1.45 -13.06
CA HIS A 107 -5.38 -1.63 -13.70
C HIS A 107 -5.54 -1.91 -15.20
N LYS A 108 -6.57 -2.67 -15.56
CA LYS A 108 -6.90 -2.95 -16.96
C LYS A 108 -7.42 -1.70 -17.66
N GLN A 109 -8.27 -0.91 -16.98
CA GLN A 109 -8.74 0.39 -17.43
C GLN A 109 -7.57 1.37 -17.63
N ALA A 110 -6.63 1.45 -16.69
CA ALA A 110 -5.47 2.31 -16.81
C ALA A 110 -4.60 1.92 -18.02
N ALA A 111 -4.36 0.61 -18.23
CA ALA A 111 -3.62 0.15 -19.41
C ALA A 111 -4.32 0.52 -20.71
N SER A 112 -5.62 0.23 -20.81
CA SER A 112 -6.45 0.57 -21.98
C SER A 112 -6.38 2.07 -22.31
N LYS A 113 -6.60 2.94 -21.32
CA LYS A 113 -6.60 4.40 -21.51
C LYS A 113 -5.22 4.95 -21.88
N VAL A 114 -4.17 4.49 -21.23
CA VAL A 114 -2.79 4.96 -21.48
C VAL A 114 -2.30 4.52 -22.85
N LEU A 115 -2.56 3.26 -23.22
CA LEU A 115 -2.11 2.69 -24.50
C LEU A 115 -3.05 3.01 -25.66
N GLY A 116 -4.27 3.51 -25.38
CA GLY A 116 -5.27 3.81 -26.42
C GLY A 116 -5.82 2.57 -27.13
N ILE A 117 -5.90 1.44 -26.44
CA ILE A 117 -6.41 0.15 -26.96
C ILE A 117 -7.70 -0.26 -26.27
N PRO A 118 -8.57 -1.05 -26.90
CA PRO A 118 -9.75 -1.62 -26.26
C PRO A 118 -9.38 -2.41 -25.00
N ILE A 119 -10.27 -2.37 -24.01
CA ILE A 119 -10.01 -3.02 -22.71
C ILE A 119 -9.85 -4.54 -22.86
N GLU A 120 -10.53 -5.14 -23.82
CA GLU A 120 -10.49 -6.57 -24.13
C GLU A 120 -9.14 -7.01 -24.65
N GLU A 121 -8.42 -6.11 -25.33
CA GLU A 121 -7.10 -6.36 -25.94
C GLU A 121 -5.94 -6.17 -24.94
N VAL A 122 -6.22 -5.69 -23.73
CA VAL A 122 -5.18 -5.48 -22.71
C VAL A 122 -4.62 -6.81 -22.24
N THR A 123 -3.33 -7.03 -22.51
CA THR A 123 -2.62 -8.24 -22.09
C THR A 123 -2.36 -8.27 -20.57
N LYS A 124 -2.00 -9.46 -20.06
CA LYS A 124 -1.63 -9.62 -18.63
C LYS A 124 -0.40 -8.79 -18.26
N GLU A 125 0.57 -8.68 -19.18
CA GLU A 125 1.79 -7.89 -19.00
C GLU A 125 1.48 -6.39 -18.94
N GLN A 126 0.65 -5.89 -19.87
CA GLN A 126 0.22 -4.48 -19.90
C GLN A 126 -0.58 -4.12 -18.63
N ARG A 127 -1.50 -5.00 -18.21
CA ARG A 127 -2.20 -4.84 -16.94
C ARG A 127 -1.26 -4.83 -15.74
N SER A 128 -0.24 -5.69 -15.73
CA SER A 128 0.78 -5.74 -14.67
C SER A 128 1.63 -4.46 -14.63
N SER A 129 1.99 -3.93 -15.79
CA SER A 129 2.70 -2.66 -15.93
C SER A 129 1.85 -1.49 -15.41
N ALA A 130 0.58 -1.41 -15.82
CA ALA A 130 -0.35 -0.41 -15.31
C ALA A 130 -0.55 -0.52 -13.79
N LYS A 131 -0.58 -1.75 -13.24
CA LYS A 131 -0.62 -1.97 -11.79
C LYS A 131 0.62 -1.39 -11.10
N ALA A 132 1.81 -1.60 -11.67
CA ALA A 132 3.04 -1.03 -11.13
C ALA A 132 3.02 0.51 -11.14
N VAL A 133 2.48 1.12 -12.20
CA VAL A 133 2.31 2.58 -12.29
C VAL A 133 1.28 3.09 -11.30
N ASN A 134 0.10 2.49 -11.23
CA ASN A 134 -0.94 2.89 -10.28
C ASN A 134 -0.42 2.91 -8.83
N PHE A 135 0.27 1.85 -8.41
CA PHE A 135 0.88 1.82 -7.08
C PHE A 135 2.08 2.75 -6.98
N GLY A 136 2.88 2.84 -8.04
CA GLY A 136 4.02 3.74 -8.11
C GLY A 136 3.61 5.19 -7.85
N ILE A 137 2.54 5.65 -8.46
CA ILE A 137 2.00 7.01 -8.26
C ILE A 137 1.58 7.24 -6.82
N VAL A 138 0.84 6.29 -6.22
CA VAL A 138 0.48 6.36 -4.80
C VAL A 138 1.70 6.53 -3.90
N TYR A 139 2.81 5.88 -4.24
CA TYR A 139 4.06 5.95 -3.47
C TYR A 139 5.04 7.03 -3.94
N GLY A 140 4.66 7.84 -4.92
CA GLY A 140 5.52 8.88 -5.49
C GLY A 140 6.77 8.31 -6.18
N ILE A 141 6.61 7.21 -6.93
CA ILE A 141 7.73 6.55 -7.62
C ILE A 141 8.36 7.50 -8.64
N SER A 142 9.71 7.48 -8.72
CA SER A 142 10.44 8.15 -9.79
C SER A 142 10.43 7.32 -11.08
N ASP A 143 10.71 7.98 -12.19
CA ASP A 143 10.95 7.34 -13.49
C ASP A 143 12.03 6.23 -13.40
N PHE A 144 13.12 6.48 -12.68
CA PHE A 144 14.15 5.48 -12.40
C PHE A 144 13.60 4.27 -11.61
N GLY A 145 12.80 4.51 -10.58
CA GLY A 145 12.19 3.43 -9.78
C GLY A 145 11.23 2.59 -10.60
N LEU A 146 10.40 3.23 -11.43
CA LEU A 146 9.48 2.55 -12.34
C LEU A 146 10.21 1.78 -13.44
N ALA A 147 11.27 2.37 -14.02
CA ALA A 147 12.09 1.72 -15.02
C ALA A 147 12.69 0.40 -14.52
N ASN A 148 13.25 0.41 -13.31
CA ASN A 148 13.79 -0.80 -12.68
C ASN A 148 12.70 -1.85 -12.40
N GLN A 149 11.51 -1.42 -11.99
CA GLN A 149 10.40 -2.33 -11.68
C GLN A 149 9.83 -3.00 -12.94
N LEU A 150 9.76 -2.27 -14.04
CA LEU A 150 9.22 -2.76 -15.33
C LEU A 150 10.28 -3.39 -16.23
N GLY A 151 11.58 -3.20 -15.95
CA GLY A 151 12.66 -3.66 -16.82
C GLY A 151 12.76 -2.87 -18.13
N VAL A 152 12.40 -1.58 -18.12
CA VAL A 152 12.42 -0.67 -19.28
C VAL A 152 13.43 0.47 -19.08
N SER A 153 13.66 1.28 -20.11
CA SER A 153 14.52 2.47 -20.01
C SER A 153 13.83 3.58 -19.17
N ASN A 154 14.65 4.46 -18.56
CA ASN A 154 14.13 5.62 -17.82
C ASN A 154 13.26 6.52 -18.70
N LYS A 155 13.60 6.65 -20.00
CA LYS A 155 12.82 7.42 -20.97
C LYS A 155 11.42 6.84 -21.16
N GLN A 156 11.33 5.52 -21.35
CA GLN A 156 10.03 4.82 -21.49
C GLN A 156 9.20 4.90 -20.20
N ALA A 157 9.82 4.75 -19.03
CA ALA A 157 9.12 4.87 -17.76
C ALA A 157 8.55 6.29 -17.54
N LYS A 158 9.34 7.33 -17.86
CA LYS A 158 8.90 8.73 -17.80
C LYS A 158 7.76 9.01 -18.79
N GLU A 159 7.85 8.50 -20.01
CA GLU A 159 6.79 8.64 -21.02
C GLU A 159 5.49 7.99 -20.54
N TYR A 160 5.57 6.79 -19.96
CA TYR A 160 4.40 6.11 -19.41
C TYR A 160 3.76 6.88 -18.25
N ILE A 161 4.56 7.45 -17.34
CA ILE A 161 4.04 8.30 -16.26
C ILE A 161 3.34 9.54 -16.83
N ASN A 162 3.93 10.19 -17.81
CA ASN A 162 3.34 11.38 -18.45
C ASN A 162 2.01 11.04 -19.12
N GLN A 163 1.95 10.00 -19.93
CA GLN A 163 0.72 9.52 -20.56
C GLN A 163 -0.35 9.16 -19.53
N TYR A 164 0.04 8.52 -18.43
CA TYR A 164 -0.86 8.22 -17.33
C TYR A 164 -1.45 9.50 -16.72
N LEU A 165 -0.62 10.48 -16.37
CA LEU A 165 -1.05 11.74 -15.78
C LEU A 165 -1.87 12.62 -16.73
N GLU A 166 -1.66 12.49 -18.04
CA GLU A 166 -2.51 13.13 -19.06
C GLU A 166 -3.93 12.55 -19.09
N LYS A 167 -4.08 11.25 -18.82
CA LYS A 167 -5.39 10.57 -18.78
C LYS A 167 -6.08 10.72 -17.43
N TYR A 168 -5.32 10.91 -16.36
CA TYR A 168 -5.79 11.03 -15.00
C TYR A 168 -5.46 12.43 -14.44
N GLN A 169 -6.14 13.46 -15.00
CA GLN A 169 -5.86 14.87 -14.69
C GLN A 169 -6.13 15.22 -13.23
N GLY A 170 -7.15 14.63 -12.61
CA GLY A 170 -7.44 14.83 -11.19
C GLY A 170 -6.28 14.40 -10.31
N ILE A 171 -5.65 13.27 -10.63
CA ILE A 171 -4.46 12.80 -9.91
C ILE A 171 -3.30 13.77 -10.09
N LYS A 172 -3.07 14.26 -11.31
CA LYS A 172 -2.00 15.23 -11.59
C LYS A 172 -2.18 16.50 -10.77
N HIS A 173 -3.37 17.09 -10.76
CA HIS A 173 -3.69 18.29 -9.98
C HIS A 173 -3.48 18.02 -8.49
N PHE A 174 -4.00 16.91 -7.95
CA PHE A 174 -3.77 16.55 -6.56
C PHE A 174 -2.28 16.47 -6.20
N MET A 175 -1.45 15.84 -7.05
CA MET A 175 -0.01 15.71 -6.79
C MET A 175 0.69 17.05 -6.75
N ASP A 176 0.35 17.96 -7.65
CA ASP A 176 0.94 19.30 -7.71
C ASP A 176 0.48 20.13 -6.50
N ASP A 177 -0.82 20.18 -6.22
CA ASP A 177 -1.42 20.97 -5.15
C ASP A 177 -0.98 20.54 -3.76
N ILE A 178 -0.88 19.22 -3.50
CA ILE A 178 -0.48 18.72 -2.18
C ILE A 178 0.97 19.07 -1.86
N VAL A 179 1.85 19.05 -2.86
CA VAL A 179 3.25 19.44 -2.70
C VAL A 179 3.36 20.95 -2.40
N GLU A 180 2.66 21.79 -3.14
CA GLU A 180 2.65 23.25 -2.89
C GLU A 180 2.03 23.57 -1.52
N SER A 181 0.93 22.93 -1.15
CA SER A 181 0.32 23.06 0.17
C SER A 181 1.29 22.65 1.29
N ALA A 182 2.02 21.54 1.10
CA ALA A 182 3.00 21.08 2.07
C ALA A 182 4.21 22.01 2.20
N LYS A 183 4.67 22.63 1.10
CA LYS A 183 5.71 23.67 1.15
C LYS A 183 5.26 24.89 1.96
N ALA A 184 4.01 25.30 1.78
CA ALA A 184 3.46 26.47 2.49
C ALA A 184 3.26 26.16 3.98
N LYS A 185 2.57 25.06 4.31
CA LYS A 185 2.14 24.71 5.67
C LYS A 185 3.23 23.99 6.49
N GLY A 186 4.14 23.28 5.84
CA GLY A 186 5.14 22.40 6.50
C GLY A 186 4.62 21.03 6.91
N TYR A 187 3.38 20.71 6.58
CA TYR A 187 2.74 19.42 6.87
C TYR A 187 1.67 19.06 5.84
N VAL A 188 1.25 17.81 5.86
CA VAL A 188 0.05 17.31 5.16
C VAL A 188 -0.90 16.64 6.15
N GLU A 189 -2.15 16.46 5.75
CA GLU A 189 -3.20 15.88 6.60
C GLU A 189 -3.90 14.71 5.88
N THR A 190 -4.36 13.74 6.67
CA THR A 190 -5.32 12.73 6.21
C THR A 190 -6.72 13.33 6.12
N LEU A 191 -7.67 12.62 5.51
CA LEU A 191 -9.09 13.02 5.51
C LEU A 191 -9.70 13.12 6.92
N PHE A 192 -9.07 12.49 7.92
CA PHE A 192 -9.48 12.53 9.33
C PHE A 192 -8.68 13.54 10.16
N GLY A 193 -7.91 14.43 9.50
CA GLY A 193 -7.19 15.54 10.17
C GLY A 193 -5.90 15.13 10.88
N ARG A 194 -5.39 13.91 10.69
CA ARG A 194 -4.11 13.51 11.26
C ARG A 194 -2.96 14.13 10.46
N ARG A 195 -2.10 14.89 11.15
CA ARG A 195 -1.01 15.66 10.55
C ARG A 195 0.30 14.85 10.50
N ARG A 196 1.05 15.07 9.41
CA ARG A 196 2.45 14.69 9.29
C ARG A 196 3.27 15.89 8.88
N TYR A 197 4.19 16.32 9.73
CA TYR A 197 5.15 17.37 9.43
C TYR A 197 6.23 16.85 8.49
N ILE A 198 6.66 17.68 7.53
CA ILE A 198 7.60 17.33 6.48
C ILE A 198 8.68 18.42 6.39
N PRO A 199 9.64 18.47 7.34
CA PRO A 199 10.73 19.44 7.29
C PRO A 199 11.60 19.30 6.05
N GLU A 200 11.71 18.09 5.50
CA GLU A 200 12.49 17.76 4.31
C GLU A 200 12.04 18.52 3.07
N ILE A 201 10.78 18.95 2.98
CA ILE A 201 10.22 19.59 1.78
C ILE A 201 10.85 20.98 1.50
N LYS A 202 11.41 21.61 2.53
CA LYS A 202 12.12 22.89 2.44
C LYS A 202 13.63 22.77 2.38
N SER A 203 14.18 21.54 2.30
CA SER A 203 15.62 21.31 2.26
C SER A 203 16.27 21.90 1.01
N SER A 204 17.45 22.50 1.16
CA SER A 204 18.30 22.94 0.04
C SER A 204 18.85 21.74 -0.74
N ASN A 205 19.06 20.59 -0.07
CA ASN A 205 19.48 19.37 -0.74
C ASN A 205 18.36 18.80 -1.61
N TYR A 206 18.66 18.66 -2.91
CA TYR A 206 17.69 18.17 -3.89
C TYR A 206 17.10 16.80 -3.54
N MET A 207 17.95 15.84 -3.15
CA MET A 207 17.49 14.46 -2.85
C MET A 207 16.58 14.42 -1.63
N VAL A 208 16.89 15.19 -0.59
CA VAL A 208 16.07 15.32 0.63
C VAL A 208 14.75 16.00 0.30
N ARG A 209 14.77 17.07 -0.51
CA ARG A 209 13.55 17.74 -0.96
C ARG A 209 12.65 16.84 -1.80
N GLN A 210 13.22 16.04 -2.71
CA GLN A 210 12.45 15.07 -3.49
C GLN A 210 11.84 13.97 -2.60
N PHE A 211 12.53 13.55 -1.56
CA PHE A 211 11.96 12.67 -0.55
C PHE A 211 10.77 13.33 0.15
N GLY A 212 10.89 14.61 0.55
CA GLY A 212 9.79 15.40 1.13
C GLY A 212 8.57 15.48 0.21
N ASN A 213 8.77 15.70 -1.09
CA ASN A 213 7.68 15.71 -2.08
C ASN A 213 6.95 14.36 -2.14
N ARG A 214 7.69 13.25 -2.16
CA ARG A 214 7.06 11.90 -2.14
C ARG A 214 6.30 11.64 -0.86
N VAL A 215 6.82 12.07 0.28
CA VAL A 215 6.13 11.97 1.56
C VAL A 215 4.84 12.78 1.56
N ALA A 216 4.84 13.97 0.96
CA ALA A 216 3.66 14.83 0.86
C ALA A 216 2.56 14.16 0.01
N MET A 217 2.88 13.57 -1.12
CA MET A 217 1.93 12.88 -1.99
C MET A 217 1.37 11.59 -1.35
N ASN A 218 2.23 10.80 -0.72
CA ASN A 218 1.86 9.49 -0.17
C ASN A 218 1.05 9.58 1.13
N THR A 219 1.41 10.50 2.03
CA THR A 219 0.87 10.50 3.40
C THR A 219 -0.66 10.69 3.47
N PRO A 220 -1.31 11.59 2.72
CA PRO A 220 -2.76 11.71 2.74
C PRO A 220 -3.47 10.41 2.33
N ILE A 221 -2.92 9.70 1.36
CA ILE A 221 -3.49 8.47 0.82
C ILE A 221 -3.30 7.31 1.81
N GLN A 222 -2.05 6.97 2.11
CA GLN A 222 -1.71 5.84 2.98
C GLN A 222 -2.20 6.07 4.42
N GLY A 223 -2.12 7.33 4.88
CA GLY A 223 -2.59 7.70 6.20
C GLY A 223 -4.10 7.60 6.34
N THR A 224 -4.86 8.09 5.37
CA THR A 224 -6.32 7.94 5.36
C THR A 224 -6.73 6.46 5.33
N ALA A 225 -6.06 5.64 4.52
CA ALA A 225 -6.31 4.20 4.50
C ALA A 225 -6.07 3.55 5.89
N ALA A 226 -5.01 3.97 6.58
CA ALA A 226 -4.72 3.52 7.95
C ALA A 226 -5.79 3.97 8.95
N ASP A 227 -6.29 5.20 8.83
CA ASP A 227 -7.36 5.73 9.68
C ASP A 227 -8.69 4.97 9.46
N ILE A 228 -9.06 4.72 8.20
CA ILE A 228 -10.22 3.88 7.84
C ILE A 228 -10.11 2.50 8.49
N MET A 229 -8.94 1.85 8.39
CA MET A 229 -8.71 0.54 8.97
C MET A 229 -8.91 0.55 10.49
N LYS A 230 -8.38 1.54 11.19
CA LYS A 230 -8.54 1.65 12.67
C LYS A 230 -10.00 1.85 13.07
N ILE A 231 -10.74 2.68 12.35
CA ILE A 231 -12.17 2.89 12.57
C ILE A 231 -12.94 1.58 12.31
N ALA A 232 -12.61 0.87 11.23
CA ALA A 232 -13.23 -0.42 10.92
C ALA A 232 -12.98 -1.46 12.02
N MET A 233 -11.74 -1.56 12.53
CA MET A 233 -11.41 -2.47 13.65
C MET A 233 -12.25 -2.18 14.90
N ILE A 234 -12.43 -0.90 15.24
CA ILE A 234 -13.27 -0.49 16.37
C ILE A 234 -14.73 -0.90 16.14
N ASN A 235 -15.25 -0.63 14.96
CA ASN A 235 -16.64 -0.95 14.61
C ASN A 235 -16.90 -2.47 14.57
N VAL A 236 -15.98 -3.24 14.02
CA VAL A 236 -16.05 -4.72 14.00
C VAL A 236 -16.04 -5.26 15.42
N ASN A 237 -15.12 -4.80 16.29
CA ASN A 237 -15.06 -5.23 17.69
C ASN A 237 -16.37 -4.91 18.44
N LYS A 238 -16.95 -3.72 18.20
CA LYS A 238 -18.24 -3.34 18.79
C LYS A 238 -19.36 -4.27 18.32
N ALA A 239 -19.46 -4.51 17.01
CA ALA A 239 -20.48 -5.37 16.41
C ALA A 239 -20.38 -6.84 16.89
N LEU A 240 -19.16 -7.37 17.04
CA LEU A 240 -18.93 -8.71 17.59
C LEU A 240 -19.43 -8.82 19.05
N LYS A 241 -19.10 -7.83 19.89
CA LYS A 241 -19.56 -7.78 21.28
C LYS A 241 -21.09 -7.71 21.39
N GLU A 242 -21.73 -6.85 20.57
CA GLU A 242 -23.20 -6.71 20.53
C GLU A 242 -23.90 -8.01 20.12
N LYS A 243 -23.24 -8.80 19.26
CA LYS A 243 -23.76 -10.10 18.81
C LYS A 243 -23.32 -11.29 19.66
N HIS A 244 -22.63 -11.04 20.78
CA HIS A 244 -22.06 -12.08 21.66
C HIS A 244 -21.16 -13.10 20.93
N ILE A 245 -20.44 -12.65 19.90
CA ILE A 245 -19.44 -13.45 19.17
C ILE A 245 -18.07 -13.18 19.81
N ASN A 246 -17.46 -14.24 20.35
CA ASN A 246 -16.15 -14.19 21.02
C ASN A 246 -15.04 -14.74 20.13
#